data_fe20196a87d76ca420f95c2de22c6a73
#
_entry.id   fe20196a87d76ca420f95c2de22c6a73
#
_cell.length_a   1.000
_cell.length_b   1.000
_cell.length_c   1.000
_cell.angle_alpha   90.00
_cell.angle_beta   90.00
_cell.angle_gamma   90.00
#
_symmetry.space_group_name_H-M   'P 1'
#
loop_
_entity.id
_entity.type
_entity.pdbx_description
1 polymer ?
#
loop_
_entity_poly.entity_id
_entity_poly.type
_entity_poly.pdbx_seq_one_letter_code
_entity_poly.pdbx_strand_id
1 'polypeptide(L)'
;MNFNFSEDQLLMKEEVKKLLDKENSVKRNRNVLEGEEKFDKELWNQLVQMGLTATTIPEEYGGIGMGFLELCVIAEELGRGIAPVPFSSSVYLATTAILNSSNEDIKKEFLPKLASGEIIGTFAHSEKTTFPSESGISVAAKSGKITGKKVAVPDGDIANFALVSATSGKNKIGLYLVDLSADGVEIDSLETFDPSRSHADISFKNTPAQELSADAWEDIEKLLDQSAVLFAFEQVGGAEAAMNQAKDYAMGRYAFGRAIASFQAIKHKVADMYISLQLARSNCYYGAWAL
;
A
#
# COMPACT_ATOMS: atom_id res chain seq x y z
N MET A 1 -24.18 -16.86 -0.55
CA MET A 1 -22.95 -16.15 -0.10
C MET A 1 -23.36 -14.78 0.40
N ASN A 2 -22.92 -14.41 1.57
CA ASN A 2 -23.11 -13.05 2.07
C ASN A 2 -21.80 -12.29 1.85
N PHE A 3 -21.80 -11.28 0.96
CA PHE A 3 -20.65 -10.44 0.68
C PHE A 3 -20.67 -9.13 1.48
N ASN A 4 -21.57 -8.99 2.45
CA ASN A 4 -21.62 -7.81 3.31
C ASN A 4 -20.56 -7.94 4.40
N PHE A 5 -19.94 -6.83 4.73
CA PHE A 5 -19.09 -6.72 5.91
C PHE A 5 -19.89 -7.00 7.19
N SER A 6 -19.20 -7.56 8.19
CA SER A 6 -19.76 -7.74 9.54
C SER A 6 -20.00 -6.40 10.24
N GLU A 7 -20.78 -6.40 11.33
CA GLU A 7 -21.00 -5.19 12.14
C GLU A 7 -19.68 -4.63 12.68
N ASP A 8 -18.75 -5.51 13.09
CA ASP A 8 -17.42 -5.11 13.59
C ASP A 8 -16.56 -4.48 12.49
N GLN A 9 -16.59 -5.03 11.27
CA GLN A 9 -15.90 -4.46 10.10
C GLN A 9 -16.47 -3.09 9.72
N LEU A 10 -17.80 -2.91 9.78
CA LEU A 10 -18.46 -1.63 9.52
C LEU A 10 -18.11 -0.61 10.62
N LEU A 11 -18.06 -1.04 11.89
CA LEU A 11 -17.64 -0.16 12.99
C LEU A 11 -16.18 0.29 12.80
N MET A 12 -15.29 -0.62 12.46
CA MET A 12 -13.91 -0.30 12.13
C MET A 12 -13.82 0.73 10.99
N LYS A 13 -14.60 0.52 9.91
CA LYS A 13 -14.68 1.47 8.80
C LYS A 13 -15.06 2.87 9.27
N GLU A 14 -16.08 2.97 10.12
CA GLU A 14 -16.52 4.26 10.66
C GLU A 14 -15.46 4.93 11.53
N GLU A 15 -14.74 4.19 12.36
CA GLU A 15 -13.68 4.75 13.23
C GLU A 15 -12.49 5.24 12.41
N VAL A 16 -12.04 4.47 11.41
CA VAL A 16 -10.98 4.90 10.46
C VAL A 16 -11.43 6.14 9.70
N LYS A 17 -12.67 6.15 9.22
CA LYS A 17 -13.27 7.31 8.55
C LYS A 17 -13.27 8.55 9.45
N LYS A 18 -13.72 8.44 10.69
CA LYS A 18 -13.73 9.56 11.66
C LYS A 18 -12.33 10.12 11.91
N LEU A 19 -11.34 9.24 12.08
CA LEU A 19 -9.95 9.66 12.21
C LEU A 19 -9.51 10.47 10.99
N LEU A 20 -9.70 9.93 9.78
CA LEU A 20 -9.26 10.59 8.55
C LEU A 20 -10.02 11.90 8.29
N ASP A 21 -11.31 11.97 8.55
CA ASP A 21 -12.11 13.18 8.37
C ASP A 21 -11.65 14.30 9.32
N LYS A 22 -11.18 13.94 10.52
CA LYS A 22 -10.68 14.88 11.52
C LYS A 22 -9.24 15.31 11.25
N GLU A 23 -8.35 14.38 10.97
CA GLU A 23 -6.90 14.60 11.01
C GLU A 23 -6.27 14.74 9.62
N ASN A 24 -6.86 14.14 8.58
CA ASN A 24 -6.33 14.18 7.21
C ASN A 24 -6.90 15.37 6.43
N SER A 25 -6.43 16.57 6.73
CA SER A 25 -6.91 17.79 6.06
C SER A 25 -6.23 18.01 4.70
N VAL A 26 -6.95 18.71 3.80
CA VAL A 26 -6.41 19.14 2.50
C VAL A 26 -5.09 19.92 2.64
N LYS A 27 -4.93 20.69 3.73
CA LYS A 27 -3.69 21.45 4.00
C LYS A 27 -2.53 20.50 4.26
N ARG A 28 -2.72 19.46 5.06
CA ARG A 28 -1.68 18.46 5.38
C ARG A 28 -1.28 17.69 4.14
N ASN A 29 -2.27 17.27 3.33
CA ASN A 29 -1.98 16.58 2.07
C ASN A 29 -1.17 17.48 1.11
N ARG A 30 -1.44 18.79 1.07
CA ARG A 30 -0.67 19.73 0.27
C ARG A 30 0.77 19.88 0.73
N ASN A 31 1.07 19.83 2.03
CA ASN A 31 2.45 19.89 2.53
C ASN A 31 3.29 18.73 1.95
N VAL A 32 2.70 17.54 1.82
CA VAL A 32 3.36 16.39 1.16
C VAL A 32 3.47 16.62 -0.35
N LEU A 33 2.40 17.05 -1.01
CA LEU A 33 2.39 17.34 -2.46
C LEU A 33 3.37 18.46 -2.86
N GLU A 34 3.58 19.44 -1.99
CA GLU A 34 4.48 20.59 -2.22
C GLU A 34 5.93 20.26 -1.79
N GLY A 35 6.18 19.04 -1.29
CA GLY A 35 7.51 18.52 -0.96
C GLY A 35 8.07 19.02 0.38
N GLU A 36 7.27 19.62 1.24
CA GLU A 36 7.67 20.02 2.59
C GLU A 36 7.96 18.80 3.49
N GLU A 37 7.19 17.73 3.27
CA GLU A 37 7.35 16.43 3.94
C GLU A 37 7.22 15.30 2.89
N LYS A 38 7.92 14.19 3.09
CA LYS A 38 7.82 13.01 2.22
C LYS A 38 6.54 12.19 2.46
N PHE A 39 6.00 12.26 3.66
CA PHE A 39 4.72 11.69 4.07
C PHE A 39 4.22 12.38 5.33
N ASP A 40 2.93 12.25 5.64
CA ASP A 40 2.34 12.82 6.85
C ASP A 40 2.68 11.96 8.08
N LYS A 41 3.74 12.35 8.80
CA LYS A 41 4.23 11.62 9.99
C LYS A 41 3.25 11.62 11.15
N GLU A 42 2.49 12.70 11.31
CA GLU A 42 1.53 12.80 12.41
C GLU A 42 0.34 11.89 12.16
N LEU A 43 -0.19 11.88 10.92
CA LEU A 43 -1.23 10.94 10.53
C LEU A 43 -0.75 9.49 10.64
N TRP A 44 0.48 9.20 10.20
CA TRP A 44 1.09 7.88 10.38
C TRP A 44 1.08 7.42 11.84
N ASN A 45 1.54 8.28 12.76
CA ASN A 45 1.54 7.98 14.18
C ASN A 45 0.14 7.73 14.74
N GLN A 46 -0.87 8.44 14.27
CA GLN A 46 -2.26 8.23 14.67
C GLN A 46 -2.82 6.90 14.17
N LEU A 47 -2.50 6.51 12.92
CA LEU A 47 -2.84 5.19 12.39
C LEU A 47 -2.18 4.06 13.19
N VAL A 48 -0.91 4.24 13.55
CA VAL A 48 -0.17 3.32 14.44
C VAL A 48 -0.83 3.22 15.82
N GLN A 49 -1.16 4.35 16.45
CA GLN A 49 -1.84 4.38 17.75
C GLN A 49 -3.20 3.70 17.73
N MET A 50 -3.89 3.75 16.61
CA MET A 50 -5.14 3.03 16.36
C MET A 50 -4.93 1.53 16.11
N GLY A 51 -3.67 1.07 15.99
CA GLY A 51 -3.31 -0.33 15.72
C GLY A 51 -3.49 -0.75 14.26
N LEU A 52 -3.68 0.20 13.33
CA LEU A 52 -3.99 -0.16 11.93
C LEU A 52 -2.80 -0.82 11.22
N THR A 53 -1.57 -0.49 11.61
CA THR A 53 -0.35 -1.16 11.10
C THR A 53 -0.20 -2.58 11.63
N ALA A 54 -0.83 -2.89 12.75
CA ALA A 54 -0.78 -4.17 13.43
C ALA A 54 -1.95 -5.12 13.08
N THR A 55 -2.89 -4.66 12.21
CA THR A 55 -4.17 -5.33 11.95
C THR A 55 -4.02 -6.81 11.62
N THR A 56 -3.18 -7.18 10.66
CA THR A 56 -3.01 -8.58 10.19
C THR A 56 -1.87 -9.32 10.87
N ILE A 57 -1.09 -8.64 11.70
CA ILE A 57 0.01 -9.27 12.43
C ILE A 57 -0.56 -10.09 13.60
N PRO A 58 -0.19 -11.38 13.76
CA PRO A 58 -0.62 -12.20 14.88
C PRO A 58 -0.24 -11.60 16.25
N GLU A 59 -1.05 -11.91 17.29
CA GLU A 59 -0.82 -11.42 18.64
C GLU A 59 0.55 -11.84 19.21
N GLU A 60 1.04 -13.02 18.83
CA GLU A 60 2.36 -13.52 19.25
C GLU A 60 3.53 -12.65 18.78
N TYR A 61 3.32 -11.81 17.73
CA TYR A 61 4.27 -10.82 17.23
C TYR A 61 3.85 -9.39 17.57
N GLY A 62 2.97 -9.20 18.55
CA GLY A 62 2.53 -7.87 18.99
C GLY A 62 1.49 -7.22 18.11
N GLY A 63 0.83 -7.97 17.24
CA GLY A 63 -0.27 -7.52 16.40
C GLY A 63 -1.64 -7.68 17.01
N ILE A 64 -2.69 -7.46 16.21
CA ILE A 64 -4.10 -7.59 16.60
C ILE A 64 -4.69 -8.92 16.12
N GLY A 65 -4.08 -9.57 15.14
CA GLY A 65 -4.51 -10.88 14.62
C GLY A 65 -5.81 -10.86 13.83
N MET A 66 -6.18 -9.72 13.25
CA MET A 66 -7.35 -9.62 12.38
C MET A 66 -7.08 -10.18 10.98
N GLY A 67 -8.14 -10.31 10.17
CA GLY A 67 -8.05 -10.91 8.85
C GLY A 67 -7.76 -9.92 7.73
N PHE A 68 -7.64 -10.47 6.53
CA PHE A 68 -7.40 -9.69 5.30
C PHE A 68 -8.59 -8.77 4.95
N LEU A 69 -9.82 -9.17 5.28
CA LEU A 69 -11.02 -8.35 5.04
C LEU A 69 -11.00 -7.04 5.83
N GLU A 70 -10.54 -7.07 7.09
CA GLU A 70 -10.37 -5.88 7.91
C GLU A 70 -9.34 -4.92 7.28
N LEU A 71 -8.26 -5.46 6.73
CA LEU A 71 -7.28 -4.65 6.00
C LEU A 71 -7.88 -4.03 4.72
N CYS A 72 -8.77 -4.75 4.01
CA CYS A 72 -9.51 -4.19 2.86
C CYS A 72 -10.39 -3.00 3.26
N VAL A 73 -11.04 -3.07 4.41
CA VAL A 73 -11.87 -1.98 4.96
C VAL A 73 -11.03 -0.74 5.25
N ILE A 74 -9.85 -0.93 5.86
CA ILE A 74 -8.89 0.14 6.13
C ILE A 74 -8.40 0.75 4.81
N ALA A 75 -8.05 -0.09 3.83
CA ALA A 75 -7.57 0.35 2.53
C ALA A 75 -8.58 1.25 1.81
N GLU A 76 -9.87 0.89 1.82
CA GLU A 76 -10.94 1.70 1.23
C GLU A 76 -11.00 3.10 1.84
N GLU A 77 -10.89 3.21 3.17
CA GLU A 77 -10.93 4.51 3.85
C GLU A 77 -9.64 5.34 3.64
N LEU A 78 -8.47 4.71 3.62
CA LEU A 78 -7.21 5.39 3.29
C LEU A 78 -7.26 5.99 1.87
N GLY A 79 -7.82 5.23 0.91
CA GLY A 79 -8.05 5.71 -0.45
C GLY A 79 -9.08 6.84 -0.50
N ARG A 80 -10.20 6.74 0.23
CA ARG A 80 -11.21 7.79 0.34
C ARG A 80 -10.60 9.10 0.86
N GLY A 81 -9.74 9.01 1.85
CA GLY A 81 -9.05 10.16 2.45
C GLY A 81 -7.85 10.66 1.66
N ILE A 82 -7.35 9.92 0.67
CA ILE A 82 -6.07 10.19 -0.02
C ILE A 82 -4.95 10.36 1.02
N ALA A 83 -4.84 9.41 1.95
CA ALA A 83 -3.90 9.50 3.06
C ALA A 83 -2.44 9.38 2.56
N PRO A 84 -1.60 10.43 2.68
CA PRO A 84 -0.24 10.43 2.18
C PRO A 84 0.71 9.79 3.20
N VAL A 85 0.60 8.49 3.39
CA VAL A 85 1.34 7.70 4.37
C VAL A 85 1.89 6.42 3.73
N PRO A 86 3.01 5.86 4.20
CA PRO A 86 3.65 4.66 3.63
C PRO A 86 2.91 3.37 4.02
N PHE A 87 1.57 3.40 4.04
CA PHE A 87 0.78 2.26 4.48
C PHE A 87 0.84 1.11 3.48
N SER A 88 0.79 1.43 2.19
CA SER A 88 0.84 0.41 1.13
C SER A 88 2.19 -0.29 1.04
N SER A 89 3.30 0.44 1.11
CA SER A 89 4.64 -0.16 1.08
C SER A 89 4.92 -1.00 2.32
N SER A 90 4.56 -0.46 3.50
CA SER A 90 4.89 -1.11 4.77
C SER A 90 3.91 -2.23 5.14
N VAL A 91 2.59 -2.00 5.02
CA VAL A 91 1.59 -2.97 5.47
C VAL A 91 1.18 -3.92 4.35
N TYR A 92 0.75 -3.40 3.16
CA TYR A 92 0.28 -4.30 2.09
C TYR A 92 1.41 -5.14 1.50
N LEU A 93 2.60 -4.57 1.37
CA LEU A 93 3.72 -5.24 0.71
C LEU A 93 4.68 -5.88 1.73
N ALA A 94 5.43 -5.08 2.51
CA ALA A 94 6.49 -5.62 3.36
C ALA A 94 5.97 -6.53 4.47
N THR A 95 4.96 -6.09 5.24
CA THR A 95 4.39 -6.90 6.32
C THR A 95 3.76 -8.18 5.79
N THR A 96 2.96 -8.09 4.71
CA THR A 96 2.31 -9.26 4.10
C THR A 96 3.34 -10.26 3.57
N ALA A 97 4.43 -9.79 2.95
CA ALA A 97 5.49 -10.68 2.48
C ALA A 97 6.19 -11.42 3.63
N ILE A 98 6.46 -10.73 4.75
CA ILE A 98 7.05 -11.36 5.94
C ILE A 98 6.07 -12.37 6.56
N LEU A 99 4.79 -12.05 6.64
CA LEU A 99 3.74 -12.95 7.14
C LEU A 99 3.62 -14.23 6.29
N ASN A 100 3.70 -14.10 4.96
CA ASN A 100 3.65 -15.23 4.05
C ASN A 100 4.89 -16.12 4.10
N SER A 101 6.02 -15.63 4.60
CA SER A 101 7.27 -16.40 4.66
C SER A 101 7.23 -17.48 5.74
N SER A 102 8.10 -18.47 5.62
CA SER A 102 8.34 -19.50 6.65
C SER A 102 9.48 -19.15 7.61
N ASN A 103 10.10 -17.96 7.46
CA ASN A 103 11.26 -17.56 8.27
C ASN A 103 10.84 -16.95 9.60
N GLU A 104 10.78 -17.79 10.64
CA GLU A 104 10.32 -17.41 11.97
C GLU A 104 11.24 -16.41 12.68
N ASP A 105 12.54 -16.41 12.40
CA ASP A 105 13.49 -15.47 13.00
C ASP A 105 13.22 -14.05 12.49
N ILE A 106 13.02 -13.90 11.18
CA ILE A 106 12.65 -12.61 10.58
C ILE A 106 11.28 -12.14 11.08
N LYS A 107 10.28 -13.03 11.19
CA LYS A 107 8.97 -12.67 11.75
C LYS A 107 9.09 -12.11 13.16
N LYS A 108 9.81 -12.78 14.04
CA LYS A 108 10.01 -12.36 15.44
C LYS A 108 10.77 -11.04 15.56
N GLU A 109 11.68 -10.78 14.65
CA GLU A 109 12.47 -9.55 14.68
C GLU A 109 11.73 -8.35 14.09
N PHE A 110 11.05 -8.53 12.95
CA PHE A 110 10.51 -7.42 12.16
C PHE A 110 9.03 -7.14 12.40
N LEU A 111 8.19 -8.16 12.61
CA LEU A 111 6.74 -7.93 12.77
C LEU A 111 6.38 -7.06 13.98
N PRO A 112 7.02 -7.19 15.17
CA PRO A 112 6.73 -6.29 16.28
C PRO A 112 7.06 -4.83 15.98
N LYS A 113 8.16 -4.57 15.29
CA LYS A 113 8.59 -3.22 14.90
C LYS A 113 7.70 -2.61 13.83
N LEU A 114 7.20 -3.44 12.89
CA LEU A 114 6.21 -3.03 11.88
C LEU A 114 4.85 -2.75 12.52
N ALA A 115 4.40 -3.58 13.46
CA ALA A 115 3.17 -3.39 14.20
C ALA A 115 3.17 -2.07 14.98
N SER A 116 4.29 -1.75 15.64
CA SER A 116 4.47 -0.50 16.40
C SER A 116 4.78 0.73 15.54
N GLY A 117 4.95 0.56 14.22
CA GLY A 117 5.35 1.65 13.31
C GLY A 117 6.76 2.19 13.55
N GLU A 118 7.58 1.50 14.34
CA GLU A 118 8.99 1.84 14.60
C GLU A 118 9.82 1.83 13.31
N ILE A 119 9.52 0.89 12.42
CA ILE A 119 10.14 0.76 11.11
C ILE A 119 9.12 0.75 9.98
N ILE A 120 9.53 1.27 8.84
CA ILE A 120 8.80 1.23 7.58
C ILE A 120 9.53 0.28 6.63
N GLY A 121 8.81 -0.67 6.06
CA GLY A 121 9.33 -1.58 5.05
C GLY A 121 8.86 -1.23 3.66
N THR A 122 9.57 -1.73 2.64
CA THR A 122 9.13 -1.65 1.24
C THR A 122 9.43 -2.93 0.47
N PHE A 123 8.87 -3.03 -0.74
CA PHE A 123 9.11 -4.15 -1.64
C PHE A 123 9.76 -3.66 -2.94
N ALA A 124 11.01 -4.03 -3.15
CA ALA A 124 11.84 -3.66 -4.29
C ALA A 124 11.84 -4.81 -5.31
N HIS A 125 10.96 -4.72 -6.31
CA HIS A 125 10.75 -5.78 -7.29
C HIS A 125 11.13 -5.39 -8.72
N SER A 126 10.70 -4.23 -9.19
CA SER A 126 10.89 -3.77 -10.55
C SER A 126 12.34 -3.43 -10.88
N GLU A 127 12.80 -3.80 -12.08
CA GLU A 127 14.16 -3.48 -12.58
C GLU A 127 14.14 -2.71 -13.90
N LYS A 128 13.00 -2.67 -14.57
CA LYS A 128 12.78 -2.00 -15.85
C LYS A 128 11.39 -1.37 -15.86
N THR A 129 11.11 -0.61 -16.89
CA THR A 129 9.79 0.00 -17.14
C THR A 129 8.70 -0.99 -17.57
N THR A 130 9.04 -2.26 -17.79
CA THR A 130 8.08 -3.32 -18.12
C THR A 130 7.67 -4.07 -16.86
N PHE A 131 6.49 -4.70 -16.91
CA PHE A 131 6.02 -5.54 -15.80
C PHE A 131 7.06 -6.63 -15.48
N PRO A 132 7.43 -6.83 -14.22
CA PRO A 132 8.39 -7.84 -13.83
C PRO A 132 7.93 -9.26 -14.19
N SER A 133 8.86 -10.07 -14.61
CA SER A 133 8.66 -11.52 -14.85
C SER A 133 9.79 -12.28 -14.19
N GLU A 134 9.59 -13.55 -13.89
CA GLU A 134 10.61 -14.40 -13.26
C GLU A 134 11.94 -14.35 -14.02
N SER A 135 11.89 -14.54 -15.33
CA SER A 135 13.10 -14.48 -16.19
C SER A 135 13.67 -13.09 -16.40
N GLY A 136 12.95 -12.02 -15.98
CA GLY A 136 13.36 -10.63 -16.09
C GLY A 136 14.13 -10.10 -14.90
N ILE A 137 14.18 -10.84 -13.79
CA ILE A 137 14.92 -10.46 -12.59
C ILE A 137 16.42 -10.71 -12.82
N SER A 138 17.24 -9.68 -12.71
CA SER A 138 18.68 -9.69 -12.95
C SER A 138 19.52 -9.29 -11.72
N VAL A 139 18.91 -8.65 -10.72
CA VAL A 139 19.55 -8.40 -9.42
C VAL A 139 20.01 -9.74 -8.85
N ALA A 140 21.29 -9.83 -8.47
CA ALA A 140 21.91 -11.09 -8.07
C ALA A 140 22.12 -11.14 -6.55
N ALA A 141 21.72 -12.24 -5.94
CA ALA A 141 22.05 -12.58 -4.56
C ALA A 141 23.13 -13.67 -4.55
N LYS A 142 24.25 -13.41 -3.88
CA LYS A 142 25.35 -14.36 -3.73
C LYS A 142 26.04 -14.21 -2.39
N SER A 143 26.21 -15.32 -1.67
CA SER A 143 26.95 -15.36 -0.39
C SER A 143 26.47 -14.31 0.62
N GLY A 144 25.15 -14.16 0.79
CA GLY A 144 24.54 -13.22 1.73
C GLY A 144 24.66 -11.74 1.31
N LYS A 145 24.91 -11.47 0.02
CA LYS A 145 25.02 -10.10 -0.52
C LYS A 145 24.20 -9.95 -1.78
N ILE A 146 23.70 -8.74 -2.01
CA ILE A 146 22.94 -8.35 -3.21
C ILE A 146 23.74 -7.35 -4.04
N THR A 147 23.63 -7.50 -5.37
CA THR A 147 24.21 -6.56 -6.34
C THR A 147 23.25 -6.37 -7.50
N GLY A 148 22.99 -5.11 -7.86
CA GLY A 148 22.12 -4.70 -8.96
C GLY A 148 21.31 -3.46 -8.63
N LYS A 149 20.28 -3.18 -9.42
CA LYS A 149 19.44 -1.98 -9.24
C LYS A 149 17.95 -2.35 -9.32
N LYS A 150 17.17 -1.80 -8.41
CA LYS A 150 15.70 -1.78 -8.46
C LYS A 150 15.20 -0.37 -8.77
N VAL A 151 14.14 -0.27 -9.55
CA VAL A 151 13.60 1.01 -10.01
C VAL A 151 12.19 1.26 -9.49
N ALA A 152 11.86 2.53 -9.29
CA ALA A 152 10.55 2.98 -8.85
C ALA A 152 10.02 2.21 -7.61
N VAL A 153 10.90 2.00 -6.63
CA VAL A 153 10.54 1.34 -5.38
C VAL A 153 9.64 2.26 -4.57
N PRO A 154 8.40 1.85 -4.22
CA PRO A 154 7.49 2.70 -3.46
C PRO A 154 8.05 2.98 -2.07
N ASP A 155 8.03 4.24 -1.66
CA ASP A 155 8.57 4.72 -0.38
C ASP A 155 10.03 4.31 -0.11
N GLY A 156 10.80 3.98 -1.16
CA GLY A 156 12.17 3.49 -1.05
C GLY A 156 13.16 4.48 -0.43
N ASP A 157 12.83 5.76 -0.41
CA ASP A 157 13.65 6.84 0.15
C ASP A 157 13.25 7.24 1.59
N ILE A 158 12.24 6.56 2.17
CA ILE A 158 11.82 6.73 3.56
C ILE A 158 11.79 5.41 4.33
N ALA A 159 11.83 4.27 3.64
CA ALA A 159 11.82 2.95 4.26
C ALA A 159 13.14 2.66 5.01
N ASN A 160 13.05 1.88 6.08
CA ASN A 160 14.20 1.41 6.85
C ASN A 160 14.82 0.16 6.22
N PHE A 161 14.01 -0.69 5.61
CA PHE A 161 14.46 -1.90 4.92
C PHE A 161 13.64 -2.15 3.66
N ALA A 162 14.22 -2.88 2.73
CA ALA A 162 13.54 -3.36 1.55
C ALA A 162 13.54 -4.90 1.49
N LEU A 163 12.42 -5.48 1.09
CA LEU A 163 12.36 -6.84 0.60
C LEU A 163 12.69 -6.82 -0.89
N VAL A 164 13.75 -7.47 -1.29
CA VAL A 164 14.31 -7.41 -2.64
C VAL A 164 14.18 -8.76 -3.31
N SER A 165 13.50 -8.82 -4.45
CA SER A 165 13.53 -10.01 -5.31
C SER A 165 14.86 -10.08 -6.05
N ALA A 166 15.56 -11.21 -5.97
CA ALA A 166 16.86 -11.39 -6.62
C ALA A 166 17.08 -12.84 -7.04
N THR A 167 17.96 -13.05 -8.03
CA THR A 167 18.35 -14.41 -8.42
C THR A 167 19.17 -15.07 -7.32
N SER A 168 18.71 -16.23 -6.84
CA SER A 168 19.35 -16.97 -5.74
C SER A 168 20.41 -17.99 -6.19
N GLY A 169 20.88 -17.92 -7.45
CA GLY A 169 21.59 -18.99 -8.08
C GLY A 169 20.65 -20.12 -8.56
N LYS A 170 21.10 -21.00 -9.48
CA LYS A 170 20.25 -22.07 -10.04
C LYS A 170 18.99 -21.59 -10.77
N ASN A 171 18.98 -20.38 -11.31
CA ASN A 171 17.84 -19.75 -12.01
C ASN A 171 16.53 -19.65 -11.17
N LYS A 172 16.63 -19.60 -9.85
CA LYS A 172 15.50 -19.34 -8.96
C LYS A 172 15.51 -17.90 -8.48
N ILE A 173 14.33 -17.38 -8.19
CA ILE A 173 14.17 -16.06 -7.60
C ILE A 173 13.93 -16.25 -6.10
N GLY A 174 14.80 -15.63 -5.30
CA GLY A 174 14.64 -15.53 -3.86
C GLY A 174 14.14 -14.15 -3.44
N LEU A 175 13.72 -14.05 -2.20
CA LEU A 175 13.34 -12.82 -1.53
C LEU A 175 14.31 -12.56 -0.38
N TYR A 176 14.87 -11.36 -0.35
CA TYR A 176 15.95 -10.96 0.57
C TYR A 176 15.59 -9.68 1.29
N LEU A 177 15.84 -9.65 2.58
CA LEU A 177 15.71 -8.46 3.42
C LEU A 177 17.04 -7.70 3.42
N VAL A 178 16.97 -6.42 3.11
CA VAL A 178 18.12 -5.51 3.05
C VAL A 178 17.86 -4.29 3.90
N ASP A 179 18.73 -4.01 4.85
CA ASP A 179 18.75 -2.74 5.58
C ASP A 179 19.18 -1.62 4.61
N LEU A 180 18.33 -0.61 4.46
CA LEU A 180 18.60 0.49 3.52
C LEU A 180 19.66 1.48 4.02
N SER A 181 20.09 1.37 5.27
CA SER A 181 21.25 2.09 5.81
C SER A 181 22.58 1.35 5.66
N ALA A 182 22.55 0.12 5.13
CA ALA A 182 23.76 -0.72 5.01
C ALA A 182 24.74 -0.20 3.95
N ASP A 183 26.00 -0.58 4.11
CA ASP A 183 27.06 -0.28 3.13
C ASP A 183 26.71 -0.84 1.74
N GLY A 184 26.92 -0.02 0.72
CA GLY A 184 26.66 -0.38 -0.68
C GLY A 184 25.25 -0.11 -1.15
N VAL A 185 24.37 0.49 -0.34
CA VAL A 185 23.07 1.00 -0.75
C VAL A 185 23.22 2.44 -1.24
N GLU A 186 22.70 2.72 -2.43
CA GLU A 186 22.53 4.07 -2.96
C GLU A 186 21.04 4.26 -3.31
N ILE A 187 20.45 5.34 -2.82
CA ILE A 187 19.03 5.66 -2.99
C ILE A 187 18.90 6.98 -3.75
N ASP A 188 18.24 6.94 -4.90
CA ASP A 188 17.94 8.09 -5.72
C ASP A 188 16.44 8.34 -5.69
N SER A 189 15.97 9.37 -4.95
CA SER A 189 14.56 9.76 -4.93
C SER A 189 14.10 10.18 -6.33
N LEU A 190 12.92 9.71 -6.74
CA LEU A 190 12.33 10.02 -8.04
C LEU A 190 11.30 11.14 -7.90
N GLU A 191 11.37 12.11 -8.80
CA GLU A 191 10.30 13.06 -9.03
C GLU A 191 9.20 12.38 -9.85
N THR A 192 8.01 12.22 -9.27
CA THR A 192 6.87 11.53 -9.87
C THR A 192 5.73 12.49 -10.19
N PHE A 193 4.82 12.07 -11.08
CA PHE A 193 3.65 12.88 -11.43
C PHE A 193 2.66 13.03 -10.25
N ASP A 194 2.60 12.01 -9.39
CA ASP A 194 1.87 12.02 -8.13
C ASP A 194 2.87 11.93 -6.96
N PRO A 195 3.23 13.06 -6.31
CA PRO A 195 4.16 13.06 -5.19
C PRO A 195 3.51 12.71 -3.85
N SER A 196 2.24 12.33 -3.81
CA SER A 196 1.57 11.92 -2.56
C SER A 196 2.17 10.65 -1.94
N ARG A 197 2.90 9.87 -2.74
CA ARG A 197 3.70 8.71 -2.31
C ARG A 197 5.06 8.79 -2.99
N SER A 198 6.11 8.71 -2.19
CA SER A 198 7.46 8.77 -2.71
C SER A 198 7.86 7.48 -3.45
N HIS A 199 8.80 7.62 -4.36
CA HIS A 199 9.42 6.50 -5.06
C HIS A 199 10.92 6.76 -5.16
N ALA A 200 11.71 5.68 -5.18
CA ALA A 200 13.14 5.78 -5.38
C ALA A 200 13.68 4.66 -6.26
N ASP A 201 14.76 4.94 -6.95
CA ASP A 201 15.64 3.93 -7.49
C ASP A 201 16.63 3.51 -6.40
N ILE A 202 16.86 2.20 -6.23
CA ILE A 202 17.79 1.68 -5.23
C ILE A 202 18.85 0.82 -5.90
N SER A 203 20.11 1.20 -5.74
CA SER A 203 21.27 0.44 -6.23
C SER A 203 21.94 -0.27 -5.07
N PHE A 204 22.33 -1.52 -5.30
CA PHE A 204 23.02 -2.38 -4.35
C PHE A 204 24.41 -2.76 -4.88
N LYS A 205 25.46 -2.55 -4.10
CA LYS A 205 26.85 -2.86 -4.44
C LYS A 205 27.46 -3.81 -3.40
N ASN A 206 27.30 -5.11 -3.59
CA ASN A 206 27.68 -6.14 -2.59
C ASN A 206 27.09 -5.87 -1.20
N THR A 207 25.84 -5.40 -1.17
CA THR A 207 25.13 -5.01 0.04
C THR A 207 24.75 -6.25 0.84
N PRO A 208 24.99 -6.29 2.16
CA PRO A 208 24.53 -7.39 3.02
C PRO A 208 23.03 -7.59 2.92
N ALA A 209 22.60 -8.85 2.86
CA ALA A 209 21.20 -9.21 2.75
C ALA A 209 20.92 -10.50 3.51
N GLN A 210 19.76 -10.54 4.18
CA GLN A 210 19.26 -11.72 4.88
C GLN A 210 18.25 -12.43 3.99
N GLU A 211 18.42 -13.73 3.77
CA GLU A 211 17.50 -14.51 2.96
C GLU A 211 16.19 -14.74 3.72
N LEU A 212 15.08 -14.28 3.12
CA LEU A 212 13.73 -14.56 3.59
C LEU A 212 13.23 -15.89 3.00
N SER A 213 13.43 -16.10 1.69
CA SER A 213 13.15 -17.34 0.96
C SER A 213 14.09 -17.47 -0.24
N ALA A 214 14.66 -18.66 -0.47
CA ALA A 214 15.55 -18.93 -1.60
C ALA A 214 14.81 -19.25 -2.91
N ASP A 215 13.53 -19.62 -2.84
CA ASP A 215 12.63 -19.93 -3.95
C ASP A 215 11.27 -19.30 -3.65
N ALA A 216 11.12 -18.05 -4.06
CA ALA A 216 10.05 -17.18 -3.60
C ALA A 216 9.11 -16.72 -4.72
N TRP A 217 9.20 -17.28 -5.96
CA TRP A 217 8.41 -16.72 -7.05
C TRP A 217 6.90 -16.86 -6.80
N GLU A 218 6.44 -18.02 -6.35
CA GLU A 218 5.03 -18.24 -5.99
C GLU A 218 4.58 -17.34 -4.84
N ASP A 219 5.44 -17.11 -3.84
CA ASP A 219 5.16 -16.19 -2.72
C ASP A 219 5.06 -14.74 -3.20
N ILE A 220 5.90 -14.35 -4.18
CA ILE A 220 5.85 -13.03 -4.81
C ILE A 220 4.55 -12.86 -5.60
N GLU A 221 4.15 -13.85 -6.42
CA GLU A 221 2.87 -13.79 -7.15
C GLU A 221 1.69 -13.66 -6.19
N LYS A 222 1.67 -14.47 -5.13
CA LYS A 222 0.64 -14.37 -4.07
C LYS A 222 0.63 -12.99 -3.40
N LEU A 223 1.81 -12.43 -3.08
CA LEU A 223 1.92 -11.08 -2.52
C LEU A 223 1.35 -10.03 -3.47
N LEU A 224 1.66 -10.12 -4.75
CA LEU A 224 1.16 -9.21 -5.78
C LEU A 224 -0.36 -9.30 -5.92
N ASP A 225 -0.94 -10.49 -5.89
CA ASP A 225 -2.40 -10.70 -5.94
C ASP A 225 -3.08 -10.10 -4.70
N GLN A 226 -2.55 -10.37 -3.50
CA GLN A 226 -3.06 -9.80 -2.25
C GLN A 226 -2.98 -8.28 -2.26
N SER A 227 -1.84 -7.71 -2.65
CA SER A 227 -1.68 -6.26 -2.71
C SER A 227 -2.55 -5.61 -3.78
N ALA A 228 -2.76 -6.26 -4.93
CA ALA A 228 -3.64 -5.77 -5.99
C ALA A 228 -5.08 -5.60 -5.49
N VAL A 229 -5.58 -6.52 -4.68
CA VAL A 229 -6.91 -6.39 -4.05
C VAL A 229 -6.96 -5.20 -3.11
N LEU A 230 -5.95 -5.00 -2.25
CA LEU A 230 -5.88 -3.87 -1.34
C LEU A 230 -5.81 -2.53 -2.08
N PHE A 231 -4.99 -2.42 -3.12
CA PHE A 231 -4.96 -1.24 -3.98
C PHE A 231 -6.28 -0.99 -4.71
N ALA A 232 -7.00 -2.04 -5.10
CA ALA A 232 -8.31 -1.90 -5.71
C ALA A 232 -9.34 -1.31 -4.72
N PHE A 233 -9.30 -1.71 -3.44
CA PHE A 233 -10.12 -1.09 -2.39
C PHE A 233 -9.76 0.39 -2.18
N GLU A 234 -8.48 0.77 -2.14
CA GLU A 234 -8.07 2.18 -2.10
C GLU A 234 -8.65 2.97 -3.27
N GLN A 235 -8.53 2.44 -4.50
CA GLN A 235 -9.05 3.10 -5.70
C GLN A 235 -10.57 3.29 -5.65
N VAL A 236 -11.31 2.29 -5.16
CA VAL A 236 -12.77 2.39 -4.97
C VAL A 236 -13.11 3.46 -3.95
N GLY A 237 -12.39 3.53 -2.82
CA GLY A 237 -12.56 4.58 -1.82
C GLY A 237 -12.34 5.98 -2.39
N GLY A 238 -11.25 6.19 -3.11
CA GLY A 238 -10.93 7.46 -3.77
C GLY A 238 -11.95 7.84 -4.84
N ALA A 239 -12.38 6.87 -5.66
CA ALA A 239 -13.41 7.10 -6.68
C ALA A 239 -14.76 7.50 -6.07
N GLU A 240 -15.15 6.88 -4.95
CA GLU A 240 -16.37 7.27 -4.22
C GLU A 240 -16.28 8.69 -3.68
N ALA A 241 -15.16 9.06 -3.09
CA ALA A 241 -14.92 10.42 -2.61
C ALA A 241 -15.02 11.46 -3.75
N ALA A 242 -14.37 11.20 -4.87
CA ALA A 242 -14.42 12.08 -6.04
C ALA A 242 -15.83 12.22 -6.62
N MET A 243 -16.59 11.11 -6.73
CA MET A 243 -17.97 11.12 -7.19
C MET A 243 -18.88 11.92 -6.23
N ASN A 244 -18.74 11.72 -4.92
CA ASN A 244 -19.53 12.45 -3.93
C ASN A 244 -19.22 13.94 -3.96
N GLN A 245 -17.96 14.36 -4.08
CA GLN A 245 -17.58 15.77 -4.25
C GLN A 245 -18.20 16.38 -5.50
N ALA A 246 -18.16 15.66 -6.64
CA ALA A 246 -18.79 16.12 -7.88
C ALA A 246 -20.31 16.28 -7.75
N LYS A 247 -20.96 15.32 -7.10
CA LYS A 247 -22.42 15.35 -6.81
C LYS A 247 -22.76 16.53 -5.91
N ASP A 248 -22.05 16.71 -4.81
CA ASP A 248 -22.34 17.77 -3.83
C ASP A 248 -22.09 19.16 -4.43
N TYR A 249 -21.00 19.32 -5.22
CA TYR A 249 -20.79 20.54 -5.99
C TYR A 249 -21.93 20.81 -6.98
N ALA A 250 -22.38 19.79 -7.71
CA ALA A 250 -23.47 19.94 -8.66
C ALA A 250 -24.82 20.30 -7.99
N MET A 251 -25.04 19.81 -6.77
CA MET A 251 -26.22 20.17 -5.98
C MET A 251 -26.17 21.62 -5.45
N GLY A 252 -24.98 22.11 -5.11
CA GLY A 252 -24.78 23.47 -4.58
C GLY A 252 -24.58 24.55 -5.64
N ARG A 253 -24.11 24.18 -6.86
CA ARG A 253 -23.83 25.15 -7.93
C ARG A 253 -25.07 25.46 -8.77
N TYR A 254 -25.41 26.74 -8.86
CA TYR A 254 -26.55 27.23 -9.67
C TYR A 254 -26.06 27.80 -11.01
N ALA A 255 -26.77 27.45 -12.09
CA ALA A 255 -26.64 28.04 -13.42
C ALA A 255 -28.02 28.00 -14.12
N PHE A 256 -28.33 29.02 -14.91
CA PHE A 256 -29.64 29.14 -15.58
C PHE A 256 -30.83 29.04 -14.63
N GLY A 257 -30.72 29.65 -13.44
CA GLY A 257 -31.82 29.76 -12.45
C GLY A 257 -32.09 28.49 -11.62
N ARG A 258 -31.26 27.45 -11.72
CA ARG A 258 -31.44 26.20 -10.95
C ARG A 258 -30.10 25.49 -10.67
N ALA A 259 -30.10 24.56 -9.71
CA ALA A 259 -28.91 23.73 -9.43
C ALA A 259 -28.52 22.92 -10.67
N ILE A 260 -27.19 22.86 -10.99
CA ILE A 260 -26.74 22.15 -12.20
C ILE A 260 -27.03 20.65 -12.12
N ALA A 261 -27.13 20.07 -10.93
CA ALA A 261 -27.57 18.69 -10.71
C ALA A 261 -29.01 18.43 -11.26
N SER A 262 -29.82 19.47 -11.48
CA SER A 262 -31.16 19.31 -12.02
C SER A 262 -31.18 19.02 -13.54
N PHE A 263 -30.07 19.28 -14.25
CA PHE A 263 -29.97 19.00 -15.69
C PHE A 263 -29.70 17.51 -15.94
N GLN A 264 -30.45 16.92 -16.90
CA GLN A 264 -30.34 15.48 -17.21
C GLN A 264 -28.90 15.08 -17.60
N ALA A 265 -28.21 15.93 -18.37
CA ALA A 265 -26.82 15.66 -18.79
C ALA A 265 -25.86 15.45 -17.60
N ILE A 266 -26.09 16.15 -16.49
CA ILE A 266 -25.29 15.97 -15.25
C ILE A 266 -25.79 14.76 -14.47
N LYS A 267 -27.10 14.59 -14.32
CA LYS A 267 -27.68 13.43 -13.61
C LYS A 267 -27.23 12.10 -14.19
N HIS A 268 -27.25 11.99 -15.53
CA HIS A 268 -26.86 10.76 -16.22
C HIS A 268 -25.38 10.45 -15.97
N LYS A 269 -24.48 11.46 -16.07
CA LYS A 269 -23.06 11.26 -15.76
C LYS A 269 -22.82 10.77 -14.33
N VAL A 270 -23.53 11.36 -13.34
CA VAL A 270 -23.39 10.91 -11.93
C VAL A 270 -23.95 9.50 -11.76
N ALA A 271 -25.06 9.16 -12.44
CA ALA A 271 -25.62 7.81 -12.41
C ALA A 271 -24.66 6.77 -13.02
N ASP A 272 -24.05 7.09 -14.16
CA ASP A 272 -23.06 6.22 -14.82
C ASP A 272 -21.81 6.01 -13.93
N MET A 273 -21.30 7.08 -13.30
CA MET A 273 -20.20 6.99 -12.33
C MET A 273 -20.58 6.10 -11.14
N TYR A 274 -21.80 6.25 -10.61
CA TYR A 274 -22.28 5.43 -9.49
C TYR A 274 -22.37 3.96 -9.86
N ILE A 275 -22.94 3.63 -11.04
CA ILE A 275 -23.03 2.24 -11.53
C ILE A 275 -21.63 1.65 -11.67
N SER A 276 -20.70 2.36 -12.32
CA SER A 276 -19.34 1.90 -12.51
C SER A 276 -18.61 1.66 -11.17
N LEU A 277 -18.82 2.56 -10.20
CA LEU A 277 -18.26 2.43 -8.85
C LEU A 277 -18.82 1.18 -8.12
N GLN A 278 -20.12 0.92 -8.20
CA GLN A 278 -20.72 -0.25 -7.56
C GLN A 278 -20.26 -1.57 -8.21
N LEU A 279 -20.05 -1.59 -9.52
CA LEU A 279 -19.48 -2.74 -10.23
C LEU A 279 -18.02 -2.98 -9.81
N ALA A 280 -17.21 -1.91 -9.74
CA ALA A 280 -15.82 -1.99 -9.25
C ALA A 280 -15.77 -2.52 -7.81
N ARG A 281 -16.60 -1.97 -6.91
CA ARG A 281 -16.71 -2.43 -5.51
C ARG A 281 -17.08 -3.90 -5.42
N SER A 282 -18.04 -4.37 -6.22
CA SER A 282 -18.42 -5.79 -6.26
C SER A 282 -17.25 -6.69 -6.68
N ASN A 283 -16.44 -6.24 -7.64
CA ASN A 283 -15.24 -6.96 -8.05
C ASN A 283 -14.17 -6.99 -6.94
N CYS A 284 -14.00 -5.90 -6.18
CA CYS A 284 -13.10 -5.87 -5.02
C CYS A 284 -13.52 -6.89 -3.95
N TYR A 285 -14.83 -6.97 -3.64
CA TYR A 285 -15.34 -7.95 -2.69
C TYR A 285 -15.13 -9.38 -3.17
N TYR A 286 -15.35 -9.63 -4.47
CA TYR A 286 -15.06 -10.93 -5.05
C TYR A 286 -13.56 -11.27 -4.96
N GLY A 287 -12.67 -10.32 -5.28
CA GLY A 287 -11.23 -10.50 -5.14
C GLY A 287 -10.80 -10.82 -3.71
N ALA A 288 -11.33 -10.07 -2.72
CA ALA A 288 -11.04 -10.33 -1.32
C ALA A 288 -11.56 -11.68 -0.81
N TRP A 289 -12.63 -12.19 -1.41
CA TRP A 289 -13.16 -13.50 -1.08
C TRP A 289 -12.39 -14.65 -1.77
N ALA A 290 -11.83 -14.39 -2.95
CA ALA A 290 -11.12 -15.39 -3.74
C ALA A 290 -9.69 -15.70 -3.24
N LEU A 291 -9.08 -14.79 -2.47
CA LEU A 291 -7.79 -14.94 -1.79
C LEU A 291 -7.92 -15.77 -0.52
#